data_10adf1ce8825ad9430fd34ba6c9e54d5
#
_entry.id   10adf1ce8825ad9430fd34ba6c9e54d5
#
_cell.length_a   1.000
_cell.length_b   1.000
_cell.length_c   1.000
_cell.angle_alpha   90.00
_cell.angle_beta   90.00
_cell.angle_gamma   90.00
#
_symmetry.space_group_name_H-M   'P 1'
#
loop_
_entity.id
_entity.type
_entity.pdbx_description
1 polymer ?
#
loop_
_entity_poly.entity_id
_entity_poly.type
_entity_poly.pdbx_seq_one_letter_code
_entity_poly.pdbx_strand_id
1 'polypeptide(L)'
;MEHYDVIVIGAGHAGIEAANICEKYGLKTALITKNHSDLGKLSCNPSIGGVGKTHIASEVDILGGVICKIGDKSAIHYRVLNLSKGPAVWGVRAQIDRDLYAKNMQKYIKSSKIELIEDEAINILQKNNKIIGVDCINAGKIKSKVVILTTGTFLNGKIYFGNEVKEAGRIGNSSSKELAKFINKNFKTMRLKTGTPPRIYTQSIDYDILDPQPSENNGIFLSYFTKQNTNKNINCYITKTNNKTHKIIRDNLDKSAMYSGIIKSQGVRYCPSIEDKVTKFGDRNGHNIFLEPEGLNSDLVYPNGISNSLDKKIQLKFLRSIKGLEKCEVDQFGYAVEYDSVDPRELKNNFETKKIENFFLAGQINGTTGYEEAAGQGIYAGIHAVVKIKKVKFDNKVFERDNSYIGVLV
;
A
#
# COMPACT_ATOMS: atom_id res chain seq x y z
N MET A 1 26.37 5.30 21.35
CA MET A 1 25.74 4.93 20.05
C MET A 1 24.71 3.86 20.36
N GLU A 2 23.44 4.15 20.11
CA GLU A 2 22.35 3.19 20.36
C GLU A 2 22.51 1.94 19.49
N HIS A 3 22.12 0.81 20.06
CA HIS A 3 22.24 -0.48 19.39
C HIS A 3 20.91 -1.23 19.46
N TYR A 4 20.40 -1.63 18.28
CA TYR A 4 19.18 -2.40 18.12
C TYR A 4 19.47 -3.82 17.60
N ASP A 5 18.58 -4.75 17.89
CA ASP A 5 18.61 -6.05 17.23
C ASP A 5 18.12 -5.90 15.79
N VAL A 6 17.04 -5.15 15.59
CA VAL A 6 16.44 -4.90 14.28
C VAL A 6 16.13 -3.42 14.09
N ILE A 7 16.51 -2.87 12.95
CA ILE A 7 16.02 -1.58 12.45
C ILE A 7 15.14 -1.84 11.24
N VAL A 8 13.91 -1.31 11.28
CA VAL A 8 12.98 -1.31 10.15
C VAL A 8 12.90 0.10 9.56
N ILE A 9 13.10 0.24 8.25
CA ILE A 9 13.05 1.52 7.54
C ILE A 9 11.76 1.61 6.74
N GLY A 10 10.89 2.56 7.11
CA GLY A 10 9.59 2.79 6.51
C GLY A 10 8.45 2.27 7.38
N ALA A 11 7.49 3.15 7.71
CA ALA A 11 6.37 2.88 8.60
C ALA A 11 5.04 2.65 7.87
N GLY A 12 5.08 2.10 6.65
CA GLY A 12 3.94 1.53 5.95
C GLY A 12 3.58 0.15 6.50
N HIS A 13 2.60 -0.54 5.88
CA HIS A 13 2.10 -1.83 6.37
C HIS A 13 3.20 -2.89 6.49
N ALA A 14 4.13 -2.97 5.53
CA ALA A 14 5.26 -3.90 5.62
C ALA A 14 6.16 -3.62 6.83
N GLY A 15 6.51 -2.35 7.05
CA GLY A 15 7.40 -1.97 8.15
C GLY A 15 6.75 -2.17 9.52
N ILE A 16 5.48 -1.81 9.65
CA ILE A 16 4.74 -2.00 10.91
C ILE A 16 4.64 -3.48 11.26
N GLU A 17 4.28 -4.35 10.32
CA GLU A 17 4.17 -5.77 10.60
C GLU A 17 5.53 -6.41 10.90
N ALA A 18 6.58 -6.00 10.20
CA ALA A 18 7.95 -6.44 10.49
C ALA A 18 8.42 -6.02 11.89
N ALA A 19 8.22 -4.74 12.25
CA ALA A 19 8.59 -4.24 13.57
C ALA A 19 7.78 -4.89 14.70
N ASN A 20 6.46 -5.03 14.48
CA ASN A 20 5.53 -5.65 15.43
C ASN A 20 5.94 -7.09 15.77
N ILE A 21 6.23 -7.91 14.77
CA ILE A 21 6.58 -9.31 15.04
C ILE A 21 7.98 -9.42 15.70
N CYS A 22 8.94 -8.59 15.30
CA CYS A 22 10.25 -8.54 15.93
C CYS A 22 10.15 -8.19 17.44
N GLU A 23 9.36 -7.17 17.76
CA GLU A 23 9.14 -6.74 19.15
C GLU A 23 8.41 -7.82 19.98
N LYS A 24 7.36 -8.44 19.42
CA LYS A 24 6.62 -9.54 20.09
C LYS A 24 7.51 -10.72 20.46
N TYR A 25 8.54 -10.99 19.67
CA TYR A 25 9.54 -12.00 19.98
C TYR A 25 10.70 -11.46 20.83
N GLY A 26 10.57 -10.28 21.44
CA GLY A 26 11.49 -9.71 22.41
C GLY A 26 12.78 -9.17 21.84
N LEU A 27 12.81 -8.77 20.57
CA LEU A 27 13.95 -8.08 19.97
C LEU A 27 13.86 -6.58 20.23
N LYS A 28 14.98 -5.92 20.57
CA LYS A 28 15.05 -4.47 20.63
C LYS A 28 14.93 -3.90 19.21
N THR A 29 13.77 -3.33 18.91
CA THR A 29 13.37 -2.95 17.55
C THR A 29 13.17 -1.44 17.43
N ALA A 30 13.79 -0.82 16.42
CA ALA A 30 13.50 0.54 16.00
C ALA A 30 12.75 0.57 14.67
N LEU A 31 11.81 1.50 14.54
CA LEU A 31 11.07 1.80 13.31
C LEU A 31 11.37 3.23 12.89
N ILE A 32 12.03 3.40 11.74
CA ILE A 32 12.41 4.71 11.20
C ILE A 32 11.36 5.16 10.18
N THR A 33 10.88 6.39 10.34
CA THR A 33 9.94 7.02 9.40
C THR A 33 10.25 8.50 9.24
N LYS A 34 10.04 9.04 8.04
CA LYS A 34 10.25 10.48 7.78
C LYS A 34 9.30 11.36 8.59
N ASN A 35 8.11 10.88 8.92
CA ASN A 35 7.11 11.61 9.69
C ASN A 35 6.24 10.63 10.48
N HIS A 36 6.01 10.91 11.76
CA HIS A 36 5.10 10.13 12.61
C HIS A 36 3.67 10.08 12.08
N SER A 37 3.21 11.11 11.39
CA SER A 37 1.88 11.14 10.76
C SER A 37 1.71 10.13 9.63
N ASP A 38 2.79 9.53 9.13
CA ASP A 38 2.78 8.57 8.03
C ASP A 38 2.62 7.11 8.49
N LEU A 39 2.62 6.87 9.81
CA LEU A 39 2.43 5.55 10.40
C LEU A 39 1.11 4.92 9.94
N GLY A 40 1.23 3.78 9.25
CA GLY A 40 0.08 3.00 8.78
C GLY A 40 -0.82 3.71 7.78
N LYS A 41 -0.38 4.80 7.17
CA LYS A 41 -1.22 5.60 6.28
C LYS A 41 -1.72 4.80 5.07
N LEU A 42 -3.03 4.77 4.91
CA LEU A 42 -3.68 4.21 3.72
C LEU A 42 -3.50 5.18 2.53
N SER A 43 -2.36 5.14 1.86
CA SER A 43 -1.94 6.12 0.87
C SER A 43 -2.66 5.98 -0.50
N CYS A 44 -3.27 4.83 -0.77
CA CYS A 44 -4.02 4.58 -2.01
C CYS A 44 -5.52 4.55 -1.71
N ASN A 45 -6.16 3.39 -1.74
CA ASN A 45 -7.58 3.23 -1.46
C ASN A 45 -7.87 3.19 0.06
N PRO A 46 -9.07 3.63 0.49
CA PRO A 46 -9.49 3.58 1.89
C PRO A 46 -10.13 2.22 2.23
N SER A 47 -9.52 1.10 1.85
CA SER A 47 -10.08 -0.22 2.11
C SER A 47 -9.01 -1.28 2.35
N ILE A 48 -9.36 -2.28 3.14
CA ILE A 48 -8.53 -3.46 3.43
C ILE A 48 -9.34 -4.70 3.07
N GLY A 49 -8.67 -5.71 2.53
CA GLY A 49 -9.28 -6.96 2.11
C GLY A 49 -9.79 -6.95 0.65
N GLY A 50 -10.50 -8.00 0.30
CA GLY A 50 -10.97 -8.29 -1.05
C GLY A 50 -10.50 -9.65 -1.56
N VAL A 51 -10.88 -9.99 -2.78
CA VAL A 51 -10.55 -11.28 -3.39
C VAL A 51 -9.03 -11.47 -3.50
N GLY A 52 -8.51 -12.58 -2.96
CA GLY A 52 -7.08 -12.86 -2.89
C GLY A 52 -6.32 -12.07 -1.84
N LYS A 53 -6.82 -10.92 -1.40
CA LYS A 53 -6.19 -10.04 -0.41
C LYS A 53 -6.55 -10.41 1.02
N THR A 54 -7.82 -10.69 1.30
CA THR A 54 -8.26 -11.15 2.62
C THR A 54 -7.54 -12.41 3.07
N HIS A 55 -7.24 -13.33 2.15
CA HIS A 55 -6.51 -14.55 2.47
C HIS A 55 -5.12 -14.25 3.04
N ILE A 56 -4.38 -13.33 2.40
CA ILE A 56 -3.08 -12.88 2.92
C ILE A 56 -3.26 -12.18 4.27
N ALA A 57 -4.24 -11.25 4.37
CA ALA A 57 -4.50 -10.51 5.60
C ALA A 57 -4.88 -11.42 6.77
N SER A 58 -5.65 -12.49 6.51
CA SER A 58 -6.02 -13.51 7.51
C SER A 58 -4.80 -14.29 8.03
N GLU A 59 -3.86 -14.65 7.15
CA GLU A 59 -2.61 -15.29 7.58
C GLU A 59 -1.77 -14.33 8.43
N VAL A 60 -1.68 -13.05 8.03
CA VAL A 60 -1.01 -12.01 8.84
C VAL A 60 -1.67 -11.86 10.22
N ASP A 61 -3.00 -11.89 10.31
CA ASP A 61 -3.75 -11.76 11.56
C ASP A 61 -3.46 -12.94 12.52
N ILE A 62 -3.48 -14.18 12.01
CA ILE A 62 -3.18 -15.38 12.78
C ILE A 62 -1.73 -15.40 13.27
N LEU A 63 -0.79 -14.94 12.44
CA LEU A 63 0.62 -14.80 12.84
C LEU A 63 0.85 -13.68 13.87
N GLY A 64 -0.19 -12.97 14.25
CA GLY A 64 -0.15 -11.92 15.26
C GLY A 64 0.07 -10.52 14.69
N GLY A 65 -0.16 -10.32 13.39
CA GLY A 65 -0.15 -9.01 12.74
C GLY A 65 -1.26 -8.08 13.23
N VAL A 66 -1.23 -6.84 12.78
CA VAL A 66 -2.09 -5.78 13.30
C VAL A 66 -3.04 -5.18 12.27
N ILE A 67 -2.77 -5.36 10.97
CA ILE A 67 -3.54 -4.72 9.89
C ILE A 67 -5.03 -5.02 9.99
N CYS A 68 -5.44 -6.27 10.24
CA CYS A 68 -6.84 -6.66 10.34
C CYS A 68 -7.50 -6.09 11.59
N LYS A 69 -6.84 -6.19 12.75
CA LYS A 69 -7.37 -5.68 14.04
C LYS A 69 -7.57 -4.16 14.03
N ILE A 70 -6.60 -3.44 13.48
CA ILE A 70 -6.70 -1.97 13.33
C ILE A 70 -7.69 -1.62 12.22
N GLY A 71 -7.74 -2.43 11.16
CA GLY A 71 -8.75 -2.33 10.12
C GLY A 71 -10.16 -2.38 10.67
N ASP A 72 -10.50 -3.42 11.42
CA ASP A 72 -11.83 -3.56 12.02
C ASP A 72 -12.17 -2.43 12.99
N LYS A 73 -11.21 -1.98 13.82
CA LYS A 73 -11.41 -0.81 14.70
C LYS A 73 -11.71 0.49 13.95
N SER A 74 -11.43 0.53 12.67
CA SER A 74 -11.54 1.74 11.84
C SER A 74 -12.48 1.55 10.64
N ALA A 75 -13.10 0.37 10.52
CA ALA A 75 -14.02 0.06 9.44
C ALA A 75 -15.35 0.77 9.62
N ILE A 76 -15.87 1.27 8.49
CA ILE A 76 -17.13 2.01 8.38
C ILE A 76 -18.10 1.37 7.36
N HIS A 77 -17.69 0.28 6.74
CA HIS A 77 -18.50 -0.51 5.81
C HIS A 77 -17.84 -1.85 5.57
N TYR A 78 -18.63 -2.93 5.48
CA TYR A 78 -18.16 -4.26 5.16
C TYR A 78 -18.90 -4.84 3.95
N ARG A 79 -18.20 -5.65 3.18
CA ARG A 79 -18.76 -6.42 2.08
C ARG A 79 -18.05 -7.74 1.93
N VAL A 80 -18.82 -8.84 1.71
CA VAL A 80 -18.25 -10.11 1.31
C VAL A 80 -18.31 -10.22 -0.20
N LEU A 81 -17.18 -10.35 -0.84
CA LEU A 81 -17.03 -10.46 -2.28
C LEU A 81 -17.05 -11.93 -2.71
N ASN A 82 -17.48 -12.18 -3.95
CA ASN A 82 -17.54 -13.51 -4.56
C ASN A 82 -18.48 -14.52 -3.86
N LEU A 83 -19.53 -14.08 -3.18
CA LEU A 83 -20.49 -14.97 -2.51
C LEU A 83 -21.05 -16.08 -3.44
N SER A 84 -21.27 -15.76 -4.72
CA SER A 84 -21.77 -16.72 -5.72
C SER A 84 -20.73 -17.74 -6.21
N LYS A 85 -19.45 -17.61 -5.82
CA LYS A 85 -18.34 -18.45 -6.30
C LYS A 85 -17.90 -19.52 -5.30
N GLY A 86 -18.47 -19.53 -4.11
CA GLY A 86 -18.17 -20.48 -3.05
C GLY A 86 -17.13 -19.99 -2.02
N PRO A 87 -17.10 -20.60 -0.82
CA PRO A 87 -16.34 -20.12 0.33
C PRO A 87 -14.83 -19.97 0.11
N ALA A 88 -14.23 -20.84 -0.70
CA ALA A 88 -12.78 -20.83 -0.96
C ALA A 88 -12.27 -19.52 -1.60
N VAL A 89 -13.16 -18.75 -2.23
CA VAL A 89 -12.82 -17.48 -2.88
C VAL A 89 -13.59 -16.29 -2.31
N TRP A 90 -14.28 -16.47 -1.19
CA TRP A 90 -14.88 -15.35 -0.49
C TRP A 90 -13.79 -14.43 0.05
N GLY A 91 -14.01 -13.15 -0.07
CA GLY A 91 -13.09 -12.14 0.45
C GLY A 91 -13.85 -11.04 1.16
N VAL A 92 -13.60 -10.87 2.46
CA VAL A 92 -14.10 -9.73 3.21
C VAL A 92 -13.39 -8.48 2.73
N ARG A 93 -14.14 -7.43 2.43
CA ARG A 93 -13.60 -6.10 2.17
C ARG A 93 -14.21 -5.13 3.16
N ALA A 94 -13.37 -4.44 3.89
CA ALA A 94 -13.75 -3.37 4.79
C ALA A 94 -13.37 -2.02 4.20
N GLN A 95 -14.33 -1.10 4.16
CA GLN A 95 -14.06 0.32 3.93
C GLN A 95 -13.59 0.93 5.24
N ILE A 96 -12.51 1.69 5.18
CA ILE A 96 -11.78 2.16 6.35
C ILE A 96 -11.84 3.69 6.44
N ASP A 97 -12.19 4.20 7.60
CA ASP A 97 -11.93 5.60 7.95
C ASP A 97 -10.42 5.80 8.08
N ARG A 98 -9.84 6.59 7.16
CA ARG A 98 -8.38 6.78 7.05
C ARG A 98 -7.78 7.43 8.30
N ASP A 99 -8.46 8.42 8.83
CA ASP A 99 -7.97 9.18 9.98
C ASP A 99 -8.05 8.34 11.26
N LEU A 100 -9.15 7.61 11.41
CA LEU A 100 -9.33 6.69 12.54
C LEU A 100 -8.30 5.56 12.48
N TYR A 101 -8.02 5.02 11.29
CA TYR A 101 -7.01 4.00 11.09
C TYR A 101 -5.61 4.49 11.45
N ALA A 102 -5.23 5.66 10.94
CA ALA A 102 -3.95 6.26 11.27
C ALA A 102 -3.80 6.51 12.78
N LYS A 103 -4.84 7.08 13.43
CA LYS A 103 -4.87 7.30 14.88
C LYS A 103 -4.74 6.00 15.67
N ASN A 104 -5.50 4.97 15.29
CA ASN A 104 -5.46 3.66 15.94
C ASN A 104 -4.10 2.98 15.77
N MET A 105 -3.50 3.08 14.58
CA MET A 105 -2.17 2.53 14.32
C MET A 105 -1.08 3.24 15.12
N GLN A 106 -1.11 4.58 15.15
CA GLN A 106 -0.20 5.39 15.97
C GLN A 106 -0.34 5.06 17.45
N LYS A 107 -1.58 4.92 17.95
CA LYS A 107 -1.83 4.50 19.34
C LYS A 107 -1.25 3.13 19.62
N TYR A 108 -1.41 2.17 18.69
CA TYR A 108 -0.86 0.83 18.84
C TYR A 108 0.67 0.86 18.95
N ILE A 109 1.35 1.51 18.01
CA ILE A 109 2.82 1.59 18.00
C ILE A 109 3.34 2.32 19.26
N LYS A 110 2.71 3.42 19.66
CA LYS A 110 3.08 4.14 20.91
C LYS A 110 2.89 3.32 22.17
N SER A 111 1.99 2.34 22.19
CA SER A 111 1.79 1.43 23.34
C SER A 111 2.69 0.20 23.31
N SER A 112 3.41 -0.04 22.23
CA SER A 112 4.40 -1.11 22.08
C SER A 112 5.77 -0.69 22.61
N LYS A 113 6.73 -1.64 22.63
CA LYS A 113 8.14 -1.35 22.93
C LYS A 113 8.97 -1.03 21.68
N ILE A 114 8.31 -0.81 20.54
CA ILE A 114 9.00 -0.38 19.31
C ILE A 114 9.44 1.06 19.49
N GLU A 115 10.73 1.31 19.33
CA GLU A 115 11.27 2.66 19.34
C GLU A 115 11.04 3.34 18.00
N LEU A 116 10.26 4.41 18.02
CA LEU A 116 9.90 5.15 16.82
C LEU A 116 10.87 6.32 16.62
N ILE A 117 11.61 6.29 15.51
CA ILE A 117 12.59 7.32 15.15
C ILE A 117 12.04 8.12 13.97
N GLU A 118 11.73 9.41 14.20
CA GLU A 118 11.35 10.33 13.12
C GLU A 118 12.60 10.88 12.45
N ASP A 119 13.00 10.23 11.35
CA ASP A 119 14.19 10.61 10.58
C ASP A 119 14.14 9.98 9.17
N GLU A 120 15.03 10.42 8.31
CA GLU A 120 15.27 9.81 7.00
C GLU A 120 16.56 8.99 7.01
N ALA A 121 16.45 7.69 6.75
CA ALA A 121 17.61 6.85 6.49
C ALA A 121 18.17 7.17 5.10
N ILE A 122 19.44 7.55 5.04
CA ILE A 122 20.12 7.96 3.81
C ILE A 122 21.11 6.91 3.30
N ASN A 123 21.57 6.01 4.18
CA ASN A 123 22.52 4.97 3.79
C ASN A 123 22.40 3.73 4.68
N ILE A 124 22.80 2.58 4.14
CA ILE A 124 22.92 1.31 4.87
C ILE A 124 24.39 1.07 5.18
N LEU A 125 24.67 0.87 6.45
CA LEU A 125 26.04 0.62 6.92
C LEU A 125 26.33 -0.88 6.88
N GLN A 126 27.40 -1.25 6.20
CA GLN A 126 27.84 -2.63 6.08
C GLN A 126 29.36 -2.76 6.20
N LYS A 127 29.81 -3.94 6.65
CA LYS A 127 31.23 -4.34 6.68
C LYS A 127 31.31 -5.80 6.22
N ASN A 128 32.18 -6.08 5.27
CA ASN A 128 32.36 -7.44 4.69
C ASN A 128 31.03 -8.06 4.22
N ASN A 129 30.22 -7.29 3.48
CA ASN A 129 28.91 -7.71 3.00
C ASN A 129 27.91 -8.14 4.11
N LYS A 130 28.05 -7.58 5.30
CA LYS A 130 27.13 -7.81 6.42
C LYS A 130 26.69 -6.49 7.01
N ILE A 131 25.40 -6.40 7.36
CA ILE A 131 24.82 -5.21 8.02
C ILE A 131 25.53 -4.93 9.35
N ILE A 132 25.77 -3.64 9.60
CA ILE A 132 26.20 -3.12 10.89
C ILE A 132 25.32 -1.98 11.40
N GLY A 133 24.39 -1.47 10.60
CA GLY A 133 23.45 -0.41 10.97
C GLY A 133 22.94 0.42 9.79
N VAL A 134 22.44 1.60 10.11
CA VAL A 134 21.93 2.59 9.14
C VAL A 134 22.54 3.97 9.43
N ASP A 135 22.55 4.85 8.43
CA ASP A 135 22.92 6.26 8.56
C ASP A 135 21.69 7.12 8.28
N CYS A 136 21.36 8.00 9.20
CA CYS A 136 20.19 8.87 9.16
C CYS A 136 20.63 10.33 9.11
N ILE A 137 19.76 11.22 8.64
CA ILE A 137 20.09 12.65 8.48
C ILE A 137 20.42 13.30 9.83
N ASN A 138 19.55 13.13 10.84
CA ASN A 138 19.66 13.83 12.13
C ASN A 138 20.31 12.95 13.20
N ALA A 139 19.85 11.71 13.34
CA ALA A 139 20.36 10.77 14.34
C ALA A 139 21.76 10.20 14.00
N GLY A 140 22.23 10.43 12.75
CA GLY A 140 23.50 9.90 12.29
C GLY A 140 23.51 8.37 12.24
N LYS A 141 24.65 7.78 12.64
CA LYS A 141 24.87 6.33 12.54
C LYS A 141 24.26 5.57 13.71
N ILE A 142 23.31 4.69 13.43
CA ILE A 142 22.65 3.82 14.40
C ILE A 142 23.06 2.37 14.12
N LYS A 143 23.51 1.64 15.14
CA LYS A 143 23.96 0.24 14.99
C LYS A 143 22.77 -0.73 15.03
N SER A 144 22.85 -1.77 14.20
CA SER A 144 21.86 -2.86 14.21
C SER A 144 22.46 -4.17 13.73
N LYS A 145 21.92 -5.31 14.23
CA LYS A 145 22.28 -6.65 13.75
C LYS A 145 21.59 -6.97 12.42
N VAL A 146 20.36 -6.51 12.23
CA VAL A 146 19.53 -6.74 11.05
C VAL A 146 18.86 -5.44 10.62
N VAL A 147 18.73 -5.21 9.32
CA VAL A 147 17.94 -4.13 8.74
C VAL A 147 16.88 -4.70 7.81
N ILE A 148 15.62 -4.23 7.96
CA ILE A 148 14.51 -4.55 7.07
C ILE A 148 14.08 -3.26 6.36
N LEU A 149 14.19 -3.24 5.04
CA LEU A 149 13.86 -2.08 4.20
C LEU A 149 12.48 -2.20 3.58
N THR A 150 11.60 -1.22 3.82
CA THR A 150 10.19 -1.23 3.43
C THR A 150 9.74 0.11 2.85
N THR A 151 10.47 0.61 1.87
CA THR A 151 10.37 1.99 1.35
C THR A 151 9.13 2.29 0.50
N GLY A 152 8.30 1.31 0.20
CA GLY A 152 7.11 1.54 -0.62
C GLY A 152 7.45 2.18 -1.98
N THR A 153 6.86 3.32 -2.30
CA THR A 153 7.05 4.06 -3.55
C THR A 153 8.09 5.19 -3.47
N PHE A 154 8.92 5.22 -2.41
CA PHE A 154 9.74 6.40 -2.12
C PHE A 154 11.12 6.40 -2.79
N LEU A 155 11.70 5.24 -3.15
CA LEU A 155 13.02 5.19 -3.81
C LEU A 155 12.96 5.82 -5.20
N ASN A 156 13.68 6.94 -5.39
CA ASN A 156 13.63 7.75 -6.62
C ASN A 156 12.20 8.00 -7.11
N GLY A 157 11.26 8.18 -6.17
CA GLY A 157 9.85 8.37 -6.46
C GLY A 157 9.61 9.64 -7.29
N LYS A 158 8.75 9.52 -8.31
CA LYS A 158 8.26 10.64 -9.12
C LYS A 158 6.76 10.49 -9.32
N ILE A 159 6.03 11.59 -9.17
CA ILE A 159 4.58 11.64 -9.44
C ILE A 159 4.31 12.46 -10.71
N TYR A 160 3.26 12.05 -11.42
CA TYR A 160 2.95 12.56 -12.77
C TYR A 160 1.48 12.94 -12.90
N PHE A 161 1.22 14.15 -13.40
CA PHE A 161 -0.08 14.63 -13.82
C PHE A 161 0.03 15.04 -15.31
N GLY A 162 -0.25 14.14 -16.23
CA GLY A 162 0.11 14.34 -17.63
C GLY A 162 1.62 14.59 -17.76
N ASN A 163 1.99 15.75 -18.30
CA ASN A 163 3.38 16.15 -18.49
C ASN A 163 4.01 16.83 -17.24
N GLU A 164 3.21 17.16 -16.22
CA GLU A 164 3.74 17.71 -14.95
C GLU A 164 4.38 16.60 -14.13
N VAL A 165 5.66 16.76 -13.80
CA VAL A 165 6.46 15.79 -13.02
C VAL A 165 6.93 16.44 -11.74
N LYS A 166 6.78 15.73 -10.60
CA LYS A 166 7.33 16.14 -9.30
C LYS A 166 8.09 15.00 -8.67
N GLU A 167 9.22 15.30 -8.05
CA GLU A 167 9.99 14.33 -7.27
C GLU A 167 9.34 14.10 -5.92
N ALA A 168 8.64 12.98 -5.80
CA ALA A 168 7.90 12.61 -4.59
C ALA A 168 7.63 11.11 -4.57
N GLY A 169 7.59 10.50 -3.38
CA GLY A 169 7.10 9.14 -3.20
C GLY A 169 5.56 9.07 -3.22
N ARG A 170 4.92 10.17 -2.84
CA ARG A 170 3.48 10.48 -2.97
C ARG A 170 3.29 11.98 -2.79
N ILE A 171 2.09 12.51 -3.07
CA ILE A 171 1.77 13.93 -2.83
C ILE A 171 2.11 14.32 -1.37
N GLY A 172 2.81 15.44 -1.23
CA GLY A 172 3.20 16.00 0.06
C GLY A 172 4.43 15.36 0.73
N ASN A 173 5.04 14.32 0.12
CA ASN A 173 6.20 13.64 0.71
C ASN A 173 7.35 13.50 -0.29
N SER A 174 8.53 13.97 0.08
CA SER A 174 9.75 13.89 -0.72
C SER A 174 10.17 12.43 -1.01
N SER A 175 10.81 12.21 -2.16
CA SER A 175 11.43 10.93 -2.50
C SER A 175 12.71 10.67 -1.70
N SER A 176 13.12 9.39 -1.55
CA SER A 176 14.35 8.98 -0.89
C SER A 176 15.45 8.74 -1.94
N LYS A 177 16.20 9.77 -2.25
CA LYS A 177 17.23 9.74 -3.30
C LYS A 177 18.55 9.12 -2.84
N GLU A 178 19.02 9.49 -1.66
CA GLU A 178 20.31 9.00 -1.15
C GLU A 178 20.27 7.49 -0.91
N LEU A 179 19.23 7.02 -0.26
CA LEU A 179 19.03 5.58 -0.07
C LEU A 179 18.87 4.83 -1.40
N ALA A 180 18.23 5.45 -2.40
CA ALA A 180 18.12 4.88 -3.74
C ALA A 180 19.49 4.74 -4.42
N LYS A 181 20.44 5.66 -4.21
CA LYS A 181 21.82 5.53 -4.72
C LYS A 181 22.51 4.28 -4.16
N PHE A 182 22.34 4.01 -2.85
CA PHE A 182 22.87 2.81 -2.23
C PHE A 182 22.26 1.54 -2.86
N ILE A 183 20.94 1.51 -3.01
CA ILE A 183 20.23 0.36 -3.58
C ILE A 183 20.65 0.11 -5.04
N ASN A 184 20.65 1.14 -5.88
CA ASN A 184 21.05 1.03 -7.29
C ASN A 184 22.50 0.64 -7.50
N LYS A 185 23.41 1.01 -6.57
CA LYS A 185 24.81 0.59 -6.59
C LYS A 185 25.00 -0.90 -6.27
N ASN A 186 24.17 -1.45 -5.39
CA ASN A 186 24.37 -2.78 -4.83
C ASN A 186 23.51 -3.87 -5.48
N PHE A 187 22.36 -3.54 -6.03
CA PHE A 187 21.37 -4.48 -6.53
C PHE A 187 20.93 -4.13 -7.96
N LYS A 188 20.47 -5.13 -8.68
CA LYS A 188 19.75 -4.92 -9.92
C LYS A 188 18.37 -4.33 -9.59
N THR A 189 18.07 -3.18 -10.16
CA THR A 189 16.81 -2.47 -9.94
C THR A 189 16.00 -2.38 -11.23
N MET A 190 14.70 -2.16 -11.07
CA MET A 190 13.76 -1.88 -12.14
C MET A 190 12.88 -0.70 -11.73
N ARG A 191 12.33 0.00 -12.72
CA ARG A 191 11.32 1.04 -12.47
C ARG A 191 9.93 0.41 -12.56
N LEU A 192 9.11 0.65 -11.54
CA LEU A 192 7.70 0.27 -11.52
C LEU A 192 6.81 1.50 -11.43
N LYS A 193 5.60 1.38 -11.96
CA LYS A 193 4.58 2.44 -11.87
C LYS A 193 3.29 1.92 -11.26
N THR A 194 2.63 2.76 -10.49
CA THR A 194 1.26 2.60 -10.04
C THR A 194 0.51 3.92 -10.18
N GLY A 195 -0.77 3.95 -9.85
CA GLY A 195 -1.56 5.17 -9.95
C GLY A 195 -2.63 5.27 -8.87
N THR A 196 -3.16 6.46 -8.70
CA THR A 196 -4.28 6.74 -7.80
C THR A 196 -5.34 7.55 -8.52
N PRO A 197 -6.64 7.36 -8.24
CA PRO A 197 -7.70 8.23 -8.75
C PRO A 197 -7.71 9.58 -8.03
N PRO A 198 -8.49 10.55 -8.52
CA PRO A 198 -8.72 11.81 -7.82
C PRO A 198 -9.40 11.59 -6.46
N ARG A 199 -9.44 12.64 -5.64
CA ARG A 199 -10.35 12.77 -4.48
C ARG A 199 -11.37 13.85 -4.81
N ILE A 200 -12.61 13.55 -4.60
CA ILE A 200 -13.74 14.44 -4.94
C ILE A 200 -14.53 14.78 -3.68
N TYR A 201 -15.04 15.99 -3.62
CA TYR A 201 -15.87 16.43 -2.49
C TYR A 201 -17.23 15.73 -2.51
N THR A 202 -17.64 15.17 -1.37
CA THR A 202 -18.89 14.43 -1.22
C THR A 202 -20.12 15.28 -1.58
N GLN A 203 -20.12 16.55 -1.21
CA GLN A 203 -21.20 17.50 -1.48
C GLN A 203 -21.42 17.82 -2.96
N SER A 204 -20.44 17.48 -3.81
CA SER A 204 -20.49 17.71 -5.25
C SER A 204 -20.98 16.49 -6.04
N ILE A 205 -21.37 15.41 -5.35
CA ILE A 205 -21.87 14.17 -5.92
C ILE A 205 -23.39 14.14 -5.81
N ASP A 206 -24.07 13.81 -6.90
CA ASP A 206 -25.52 13.59 -6.91
C ASP A 206 -25.82 12.12 -6.56
N TYR A 207 -25.99 11.84 -5.27
CA TYR A 207 -26.25 10.49 -4.76
C TYR A 207 -27.65 9.97 -5.07
N ASP A 208 -28.62 10.82 -5.33
CA ASP A 208 -30.03 10.44 -5.53
C ASP A 208 -30.22 9.58 -6.79
N ILE A 209 -29.34 9.75 -7.76
CA ILE A 209 -29.38 9.00 -9.02
C ILE A 209 -28.41 7.80 -9.06
N LEU A 210 -27.71 7.51 -7.96
CA LEU A 210 -26.71 6.45 -7.87
C LEU A 210 -27.23 5.21 -7.12
N ASP A 211 -26.67 4.06 -7.42
CA ASP A 211 -26.99 2.81 -6.76
C ASP A 211 -26.29 2.71 -5.40
N PRO A 212 -27.01 2.75 -4.26
CA PRO A 212 -26.41 2.60 -2.95
C PRO A 212 -25.93 1.16 -2.74
N GLN A 213 -24.79 1.04 -2.09
CA GLN A 213 -24.25 -0.23 -1.63
C GLN A 213 -24.13 -0.20 -0.10
N PRO A 214 -25.13 -0.72 0.63
CA PRO A 214 -25.12 -0.73 2.09
C PRO A 214 -24.08 -1.72 2.63
N SER A 215 -23.62 -1.44 3.86
CA SER A 215 -22.76 -2.34 4.61
C SER A 215 -23.51 -3.64 4.98
N GLU A 216 -22.82 -4.76 4.90
CA GLU A 216 -23.33 -6.05 5.36
C GLU A 216 -23.03 -6.23 6.86
N ASN A 217 -24.07 -6.39 7.68
CA ASN A 217 -23.97 -6.63 9.11
C ASN A 217 -24.13 -8.12 9.43
N ASN A 218 -23.26 -8.95 8.88
CA ASN A 218 -23.32 -10.42 9.02
C ASN A 218 -22.38 -10.99 10.08
N GLY A 219 -21.75 -10.12 10.90
CA GLY A 219 -20.79 -10.54 11.93
C GLY A 219 -19.44 -11.01 11.39
N ILE A 220 -19.17 -10.81 10.10
CA ILE A 220 -17.89 -11.18 9.47
C ILE A 220 -16.97 -9.96 9.47
N PHE A 221 -15.78 -10.11 10.04
CA PHE A 221 -14.76 -9.08 10.19
C PHE A 221 -13.47 -9.47 9.44
N LEU A 222 -12.51 -8.55 9.36
CA LEU A 222 -11.18 -8.82 8.79
C LEU A 222 -10.38 -9.75 9.71
N SER A 223 -10.42 -9.49 11.01
CA SER A 223 -9.70 -10.25 12.03
C SER A 223 -10.58 -11.33 12.67
N TYR A 224 -10.04 -12.52 12.80
CA TYR A 224 -10.68 -13.61 13.56
C TYR A 224 -10.88 -13.29 15.06
N PHE A 225 -10.16 -12.30 15.58
CA PHE A 225 -10.22 -11.90 16.98
C PHE A 225 -11.19 -10.74 17.23
N THR A 226 -11.75 -10.14 16.19
CA THR A 226 -12.75 -9.06 16.29
C THR A 226 -14.11 -9.67 16.59
N LYS A 227 -14.75 -9.22 17.69
CA LYS A 227 -16.07 -9.68 18.09
C LYS A 227 -17.18 -8.70 17.67
N GLN A 228 -16.86 -7.42 17.56
CA GLN A 228 -17.81 -6.36 17.22
C GLN A 228 -17.10 -5.15 16.62
N ASN A 229 -17.82 -4.40 15.80
CA ASN A 229 -17.46 -3.06 15.36
C ASN A 229 -18.53 -2.09 15.85
N THR A 230 -18.12 -1.01 16.50
CA THR A 230 -19.02 0.01 17.08
C THR A 230 -19.09 1.29 16.25
N ASN A 231 -18.34 1.36 15.14
CA ASN A 231 -18.38 2.52 14.25
C ASN A 231 -19.72 2.57 13.50
N LYS A 232 -20.16 3.79 13.19
CA LYS A 232 -21.31 4.00 12.31
C LYS A 232 -21.00 3.45 10.92
N ASN A 233 -21.88 2.60 10.39
CA ASN A 233 -21.80 2.17 9.00
C ASN A 233 -22.32 3.25 8.07
N ILE A 234 -21.63 3.43 6.93
CA ILE A 234 -22.04 4.33 5.86
C ILE A 234 -22.12 3.57 4.54
N ASN A 235 -22.91 4.08 3.60
CA ASN A 235 -23.04 3.48 2.29
C ASN A 235 -21.85 3.86 1.38
N CYS A 236 -21.41 2.92 0.56
CA CYS A 236 -20.71 3.20 -0.68
C CYS A 236 -21.74 3.32 -1.82
N TYR A 237 -21.31 3.85 -2.96
CA TYR A 237 -22.19 4.00 -4.13
C TYR A 237 -21.49 3.49 -5.39
N ILE A 238 -22.28 3.11 -6.37
CA ILE A 238 -21.76 2.59 -7.64
C ILE A 238 -22.22 3.48 -8.78
N THR A 239 -21.28 3.82 -9.66
CA THR A 239 -21.54 4.40 -10.96
C THR A 239 -20.68 3.72 -12.02
N LYS A 240 -20.75 4.18 -13.27
CA LYS A 240 -20.01 3.60 -14.39
C LYS A 240 -19.50 4.68 -15.33
N THR A 241 -18.35 4.43 -15.94
CA THR A 241 -17.95 5.19 -17.12
C THR A 241 -18.92 4.90 -18.29
N ASN A 242 -18.94 5.77 -19.30
CA ASN A 242 -19.78 5.66 -20.46
C ASN A 242 -19.01 6.01 -21.76
N ASN A 243 -19.65 5.91 -22.91
CA ASN A 243 -19.02 6.17 -24.22
C ASN A 243 -18.43 7.58 -24.33
N LYS A 244 -19.09 8.59 -23.73
CA LYS A 244 -18.57 9.97 -23.69
C LYS A 244 -17.28 10.04 -22.86
N THR A 245 -17.26 9.38 -21.70
CA THR A 245 -16.07 9.25 -20.85
C THR A 245 -14.94 8.57 -21.60
N HIS A 246 -15.22 7.44 -22.25
CA HIS A 246 -14.22 6.70 -23.03
C HIS A 246 -13.67 7.50 -24.19
N LYS A 247 -14.54 8.26 -24.91
CA LYS A 247 -14.11 9.13 -26.00
C LYS A 247 -13.16 10.23 -25.49
N ILE A 248 -13.51 10.90 -24.38
CA ILE A 248 -12.65 11.95 -23.81
C ILE A 248 -11.27 11.38 -23.46
N ILE A 249 -11.21 10.17 -22.88
CA ILE A 249 -9.94 9.54 -22.51
C ILE A 249 -9.14 9.17 -23.75
N ARG A 250 -9.74 8.51 -24.75
CA ARG A 250 -9.06 8.11 -25.99
C ARG A 250 -8.50 9.29 -26.76
N ASP A 251 -9.28 10.37 -26.90
CA ASP A 251 -8.89 11.56 -27.63
C ASP A 251 -7.74 12.35 -26.96
N ASN A 252 -7.35 11.98 -25.73
CA ASN A 252 -6.32 12.67 -24.95
C ASN A 252 -5.27 11.71 -24.34
N LEU A 253 -5.07 10.54 -24.94
CA LEU A 253 -4.03 9.60 -24.47
C LEU A 253 -2.62 10.19 -24.59
N ASP A 254 -2.37 11.05 -25.55
CA ASP A 254 -1.13 11.83 -25.70
C ASP A 254 -0.81 12.72 -24.48
N LYS A 255 -1.82 13.08 -23.69
CA LYS A 255 -1.71 13.87 -22.45
C LYS A 255 -1.67 13.00 -21.18
N SER A 256 -1.56 11.70 -21.32
CA SER A 256 -1.35 10.76 -20.22
C SER A 256 0.14 10.46 -20.08
N ALA A 257 0.72 10.62 -18.91
CA ALA A 257 2.13 10.30 -18.67
C ALA A 257 2.49 8.85 -19.03
N MET A 258 1.54 7.93 -18.92
CA MET A 258 1.71 6.52 -19.25
C MET A 258 1.69 6.25 -20.77
N TYR A 259 0.96 7.05 -21.55
CA TYR A 259 0.76 6.83 -22.98
C TYR A 259 1.56 7.78 -23.88
N SER A 260 2.00 8.93 -23.35
CA SER A 260 2.90 9.87 -24.05
C SER A 260 4.36 9.41 -24.11
N GLY A 261 4.72 8.29 -23.49
CA GLY A 261 6.09 7.77 -23.43
C GLY A 261 6.99 8.43 -22.37
N ILE A 262 6.45 9.32 -21.52
CA ILE A 262 7.18 9.91 -20.39
C ILE A 262 7.50 8.84 -19.35
N ILE A 263 6.52 8.02 -18.98
CA ILE A 263 6.72 6.84 -18.14
C ILE A 263 7.01 5.64 -19.05
N LYS A 264 8.21 5.08 -18.93
CA LYS A 264 8.63 3.88 -19.69
C LYS A 264 8.59 2.62 -18.83
N SER A 265 8.32 2.74 -17.54
CA SER A 265 8.30 1.63 -16.60
C SER A 265 7.06 0.75 -16.76
N GLN A 266 7.21 -0.53 -16.35
CA GLN A 266 6.09 -1.45 -16.30
C GLN A 266 5.10 -1.08 -15.20
N GLY A 267 3.79 -1.22 -15.50
CA GLY A 267 2.75 -1.17 -14.48
C GLY A 267 2.81 -2.37 -13.55
N VAL A 268 2.60 -2.12 -12.26
CA VAL A 268 2.40 -3.21 -11.30
C VAL A 268 1.11 -3.96 -11.65
N ARG A 269 1.12 -5.28 -11.46
CA ARG A 269 -0.05 -6.12 -11.69
C ARG A 269 -1.19 -5.69 -10.74
N TYR A 270 -2.44 -5.82 -11.18
CA TYR A 270 -3.68 -5.53 -10.42
C TYR A 270 -4.03 -4.06 -10.18
N CYS A 271 -3.28 -3.09 -10.74
CA CYS A 271 -3.67 -1.68 -10.71
C CYS A 271 -3.78 -1.09 -12.12
N PRO A 272 -4.71 -1.56 -12.99
CA PRO A 272 -4.89 -0.98 -14.32
C PRO A 272 -5.46 0.42 -14.18
N SER A 273 -4.88 1.36 -14.91
CA SER A 273 -5.43 2.71 -15.03
C SER A 273 -6.72 2.72 -15.86
N ILE A 274 -7.47 3.82 -15.80
CA ILE A 274 -8.65 3.94 -16.64
C ILE A 274 -8.26 4.01 -18.13
N GLU A 275 -7.10 4.58 -18.46
CA GLU A 275 -6.55 4.56 -19.81
C GLU A 275 -6.32 3.13 -20.30
N ASP A 276 -5.70 2.25 -19.46
CA ASP A 276 -5.53 0.83 -19.78
C ASP A 276 -6.86 0.11 -19.99
N LYS A 277 -7.87 0.40 -19.18
CA LYS A 277 -9.20 -0.21 -19.30
C LYS A 277 -9.89 0.20 -20.61
N VAL A 278 -9.86 1.48 -20.93
CA VAL A 278 -10.51 2.04 -22.13
C VAL A 278 -9.82 1.61 -23.41
N THR A 279 -8.50 1.41 -23.40
CA THR A 279 -7.75 0.95 -24.58
C THR A 279 -7.84 -0.56 -24.79
N LYS A 280 -7.72 -1.35 -23.71
CA LYS A 280 -7.70 -2.82 -23.81
C LYS A 280 -9.09 -3.47 -23.84
N PHE A 281 -10.10 -2.78 -23.28
CA PHE A 281 -11.46 -3.28 -23.13
C PHE A 281 -12.49 -2.24 -23.61
N GLY A 282 -12.21 -1.59 -24.73
CA GLY A 282 -12.98 -0.47 -25.28
C GLY A 282 -14.42 -0.80 -25.68
N ASP A 283 -14.73 -2.09 -25.94
CA ASP A 283 -16.06 -2.56 -26.35
C ASP A 283 -17.05 -2.75 -25.18
N ARG A 284 -16.57 -2.54 -23.93
CA ARG A 284 -17.46 -2.62 -22.76
C ARG A 284 -18.29 -1.35 -22.61
N ASN A 285 -19.59 -1.53 -22.34
CA ASN A 285 -20.57 -0.45 -22.08
C ASN A 285 -20.33 0.30 -20.76
N GLY A 286 -19.07 0.39 -20.30
CA GLY A 286 -18.66 1.08 -19.11
C GLY A 286 -17.85 0.21 -18.14
N HIS A 287 -17.07 0.89 -17.30
CA HIS A 287 -16.31 0.29 -16.20
C HIS A 287 -16.89 0.77 -14.88
N ASN A 288 -17.10 -0.15 -13.95
CA ASN A 288 -17.63 0.18 -12.63
C ASN A 288 -16.67 1.12 -11.88
N ILE A 289 -17.27 2.06 -11.18
CA ILE A 289 -16.61 3.01 -10.28
C ILE A 289 -17.30 2.87 -8.93
N PHE A 290 -16.52 2.59 -7.89
CA PHE A 290 -17.00 2.53 -6.53
C PHE A 290 -16.68 3.86 -5.86
N LEU A 291 -17.70 4.58 -5.42
CA LEU A 291 -17.56 5.83 -4.68
C LEU A 291 -17.44 5.47 -3.20
N GLU A 292 -16.22 5.56 -2.70
CA GLU A 292 -15.82 5.09 -1.38
C GLU A 292 -15.53 6.29 -0.48
N PRO A 293 -16.36 6.59 0.54
CA PRO A 293 -16.07 7.64 1.52
C PRO A 293 -14.72 7.40 2.20
N GLU A 294 -13.93 8.44 2.41
CA GLU A 294 -12.60 8.33 3.03
C GLU A 294 -12.64 8.31 4.57
N GLY A 295 -13.80 8.61 5.18
CA GLY A 295 -14.01 8.58 6.64
C GLY A 295 -15.36 9.10 7.05
N LEU A 296 -15.69 8.92 8.35
CA LEU A 296 -16.96 9.39 8.94
C LEU A 296 -17.06 10.92 8.98
N ASN A 297 -15.92 11.59 9.16
CA ASN A 297 -15.81 13.04 9.26
C ASN A 297 -15.02 13.61 8.06
N SER A 298 -14.89 12.86 6.99
CA SER A 298 -14.22 13.30 5.77
C SER A 298 -15.24 13.76 4.74
N ASP A 299 -15.00 14.93 4.15
CA ASP A 299 -15.79 15.44 3.02
C ASP A 299 -15.31 14.87 1.67
N LEU A 300 -14.42 13.88 1.71
CA LEU A 300 -13.79 13.33 0.51
C LEU A 300 -14.26 11.92 0.20
N VAL A 301 -14.38 11.66 -1.10
CA VAL A 301 -14.73 10.36 -1.68
C VAL A 301 -13.62 9.92 -2.62
N TYR A 302 -13.25 8.63 -2.53
CA TYR A 302 -12.32 7.94 -3.40
C TYR A 302 -13.09 7.21 -4.51
N PRO A 303 -13.05 7.66 -5.76
CA PRO A 303 -13.70 6.98 -6.88
C PRO A 303 -12.82 5.82 -7.36
N ASN A 304 -12.98 4.67 -6.73
CA ASN A 304 -12.18 3.48 -7.05
C ASN A 304 -12.50 2.96 -8.45
N GLY A 305 -11.46 2.64 -9.21
CA GLY A 305 -11.58 2.10 -10.57
C GLY A 305 -11.19 3.06 -11.68
N ILE A 306 -10.86 4.32 -11.36
CA ILE A 306 -10.45 5.37 -12.32
C ILE A 306 -9.11 6.01 -11.99
N SER A 307 -8.17 5.23 -11.43
CA SER A 307 -6.79 5.70 -11.35
C SER A 307 -6.25 6.06 -12.73
N ASN A 308 -5.51 7.16 -12.83
CA ASN A 308 -5.07 7.70 -14.10
C ASN A 308 -3.81 8.55 -13.96
N SER A 309 -3.24 8.93 -15.11
CA SER A 309 -2.10 9.86 -15.18
C SER A 309 -2.33 11.00 -16.19
N LEU A 310 -3.60 11.28 -16.51
CA LEU A 310 -4.00 12.34 -17.42
C LEU A 310 -3.74 13.74 -16.84
N ASP A 311 -3.67 14.73 -17.71
CA ASP A 311 -3.66 16.15 -17.31
C ASP A 311 -4.89 16.50 -16.46
N LYS A 312 -4.71 17.40 -15.49
CA LYS A 312 -5.76 17.80 -14.54
C LYS A 312 -7.05 18.29 -15.19
N LYS A 313 -6.93 19.04 -16.31
CA LYS A 313 -8.11 19.54 -17.05
C LYS A 313 -8.87 18.40 -17.73
N ILE A 314 -8.16 17.40 -18.22
CA ILE A 314 -8.78 16.22 -18.83
C ILE A 314 -9.43 15.34 -17.76
N GLN A 315 -8.81 15.21 -16.59
CA GLN A 315 -9.43 14.50 -15.47
C GLN A 315 -10.79 15.11 -15.11
N LEU A 316 -10.87 16.42 -14.93
CA LEU A 316 -12.13 17.09 -14.61
C LEU A 316 -13.16 16.90 -15.74
N LYS A 317 -12.74 16.96 -17.01
CA LYS A 317 -13.62 16.78 -18.17
C LYS A 317 -14.22 15.37 -18.23
N PHE A 318 -13.43 14.30 -18.01
CA PHE A 318 -13.96 12.96 -18.03
C PHE A 318 -14.77 12.64 -16.77
N LEU A 319 -14.37 13.10 -15.60
CA LEU A 319 -15.16 12.94 -14.36
C LEU A 319 -16.56 13.49 -14.53
N ARG A 320 -16.70 14.71 -15.05
CA ARG A 320 -18.01 15.36 -15.27
C ARG A 320 -18.83 14.77 -16.41
N SER A 321 -18.33 13.75 -17.08
CA SER A 321 -19.11 12.95 -18.05
C SER A 321 -19.73 11.70 -17.44
N ILE A 322 -19.46 11.41 -16.16
CA ILE A 322 -19.92 10.21 -15.44
C ILE A 322 -21.19 10.57 -14.67
N LYS A 323 -22.19 9.65 -14.70
CA LYS A 323 -23.47 9.80 -14.00
C LYS A 323 -23.25 10.03 -12.51
N GLY A 324 -23.85 11.09 -11.96
CA GLY A 324 -23.75 11.51 -10.56
C GLY A 324 -22.50 12.33 -10.24
N LEU A 325 -21.59 12.54 -11.22
CA LEU A 325 -20.38 13.36 -11.07
C LEU A 325 -20.36 14.59 -11.97
N GLU A 326 -21.46 14.96 -12.59
CA GLU A 326 -21.55 16.06 -13.57
C GLU A 326 -21.10 17.40 -13.00
N LYS A 327 -21.32 17.61 -11.70
CA LYS A 327 -20.92 18.83 -10.97
C LYS A 327 -19.76 18.62 -10.00
N CYS A 328 -19.07 17.48 -10.12
CA CYS A 328 -18.05 17.12 -9.13
C CYS A 328 -16.93 18.18 -9.02
N GLU A 329 -16.52 18.40 -7.78
CA GLU A 329 -15.39 19.23 -7.39
C GLU A 329 -14.24 18.32 -6.91
N VAL A 330 -13.02 18.64 -7.33
CA VAL A 330 -11.84 17.81 -7.08
C VAL A 330 -10.94 18.49 -6.06
N ASP A 331 -10.71 17.84 -4.94
CA ASP A 331 -9.71 18.23 -3.94
C ASP A 331 -8.29 17.90 -4.41
N GLN A 332 -8.08 16.65 -4.79
CA GLN A 332 -6.81 16.15 -5.29
C GLN A 332 -6.99 15.42 -6.61
N PHE A 333 -6.24 15.81 -7.63
CA PHE A 333 -6.23 15.08 -8.90
C PHE A 333 -5.53 13.72 -8.77
N GLY A 334 -5.96 12.77 -9.59
CA GLY A 334 -5.30 11.48 -9.75
C GLY A 334 -3.90 11.67 -10.37
N TYR A 335 -2.99 10.77 -10.04
CA TYR A 335 -1.62 10.79 -10.56
C TYR A 335 -1.04 9.39 -10.67
N ALA A 336 -0.07 9.23 -11.55
CA ALA A 336 0.81 8.07 -11.51
C ALA A 336 2.00 8.34 -10.60
N VAL A 337 2.51 7.29 -9.97
CA VAL A 337 3.79 7.31 -9.26
C VAL A 337 4.72 6.26 -9.87
N GLU A 338 5.95 6.64 -10.13
CA GLU A 338 7.03 5.79 -10.63
C GLU A 338 8.15 5.76 -9.58
N TYR A 339 8.70 4.58 -9.31
CA TYR A 339 9.69 4.38 -8.23
C TYR A 339 10.63 3.23 -8.57
N ASP A 340 11.79 3.17 -7.87
CA ASP A 340 12.72 2.05 -7.97
C ASP A 340 12.26 0.88 -7.11
N SER A 341 12.36 -0.32 -7.67
CA SER A 341 12.22 -1.60 -6.98
C SER A 341 13.43 -2.49 -7.25
N VAL A 342 13.72 -3.39 -6.35
CA VAL A 342 14.79 -4.38 -6.51
C VAL A 342 14.26 -5.57 -7.28
N ASP A 343 15.06 -6.13 -8.20
CA ASP A 343 14.72 -7.37 -8.88
C ASP A 343 14.57 -8.49 -7.82
N PRO A 344 13.40 -9.13 -7.70
CA PRO A 344 13.18 -10.16 -6.68
C PRO A 344 14.20 -11.29 -6.69
N ARG A 345 14.84 -11.54 -7.82
CA ARG A 345 15.90 -12.55 -7.96
C ARG A 345 17.19 -12.22 -7.19
N GLU A 346 17.35 -10.99 -6.72
CA GLU A 346 18.42 -10.59 -5.79
C GLU A 346 18.19 -11.10 -4.36
N LEU A 347 16.98 -11.64 -4.07
CA LEU A 347 16.58 -12.11 -2.75
C LEU A 347 16.65 -13.64 -2.64
N LYS A 348 16.87 -14.10 -1.42
CA LYS A 348 16.61 -15.48 -0.99
C LYS A 348 15.09 -15.65 -0.73
N ASN A 349 14.64 -16.89 -0.60
CA ASN A 349 13.22 -17.19 -0.33
C ASN A 349 12.70 -16.65 1.02
N ASN A 350 13.57 -16.13 1.88
CA ASN A 350 13.20 -15.49 3.14
C ASN A 350 13.25 -13.95 3.07
N PHE A 351 13.33 -13.38 1.87
CA PHE A 351 13.49 -11.94 1.58
C PHE A 351 14.80 -11.31 2.07
N GLU A 352 15.74 -12.10 2.59
CA GLU A 352 17.12 -11.63 2.78
C GLU A 352 17.81 -11.45 1.43
N THR A 353 18.57 -10.36 1.27
CA THR A 353 19.36 -10.17 0.05
C THR A 353 20.46 -11.24 -0.07
N LYS A 354 20.72 -11.68 -1.30
CA LYS A 354 21.81 -12.63 -1.59
C LYS A 354 23.20 -12.03 -1.36
N LYS A 355 23.32 -10.72 -1.58
CA LYS A 355 24.60 -10.00 -1.59
C LYS A 355 25.03 -9.47 -0.23
N ILE A 356 24.08 -9.05 0.60
CA ILE A 356 24.35 -8.42 1.91
C ILE A 356 23.64 -9.22 3.00
N GLU A 357 24.42 -9.85 3.88
CA GLU A 357 23.90 -10.61 5.00
C GLU A 357 23.17 -9.72 6.00
N ASN A 358 22.05 -10.21 6.56
CA ASN A 358 21.19 -9.51 7.52
C ASN A 358 20.45 -8.29 6.95
N PHE A 359 20.35 -8.18 5.63
CA PHE A 359 19.57 -7.15 4.95
C PHE A 359 18.35 -7.76 4.28
N PHE A 360 17.16 -7.39 4.74
CA PHE A 360 15.87 -7.88 4.24
C PHE A 360 15.13 -6.78 3.50
N LEU A 361 14.38 -7.15 2.48
CA LEU A 361 13.51 -6.24 1.73
C LEU A 361 12.08 -6.76 1.80
N ALA A 362 11.07 -5.88 2.05
CA ALA A 362 9.67 -6.29 2.09
C ALA A 362 8.73 -5.23 1.53
N GLY A 363 7.64 -5.68 0.90
CA GLY A 363 6.61 -4.84 0.32
C GLY A 363 6.88 -4.41 -1.12
N GLN A 364 6.47 -3.21 -1.50
CA GLN A 364 6.54 -2.74 -2.89
C GLN A 364 7.96 -2.70 -3.49
N ILE A 365 8.98 -2.59 -2.66
CA ILE A 365 10.37 -2.65 -3.11
C ILE A 365 10.70 -3.98 -3.81
N ASN A 366 9.96 -5.06 -3.52
CA ASN A 366 10.09 -6.38 -4.13
C ASN A 366 9.19 -6.57 -5.36
N GLY A 367 8.54 -5.52 -5.85
CA GLY A 367 7.69 -5.57 -7.04
C GLY A 367 6.22 -5.94 -6.80
N THR A 368 5.80 -6.22 -5.56
CA THR A 368 4.39 -6.44 -5.21
C THR A 368 3.65 -5.12 -5.01
N THR A 369 2.32 -5.16 -4.99
CA THR A 369 1.47 -4.00 -4.72
C THR A 369 0.25 -4.39 -3.90
N GLY A 370 -0.07 -3.57 -2.90
CA GLY A 370 -1.21 -3.72 -2.01
C GLY A 370 -0.79 -3.69 -0.54
N TYR A 371 -1.74 -3.33 0.32
CA TYR A 371 -1.51 -3.25 1.77
C TYR A 371 -1.31 -4.63 2.38
N GLU A 372 -2.09 -5.59 1.93
CA GLU A 372 -2.08 -6.97 2.40
C GLU A 372 -0.80 -7.69 1.99
N GLU A 373 -0.36 -7.51 0.74
CA GLU A 373 0.90 -8.05 0.25
C GLU A 373 2.08 -7.44 1.00
N ALA A 374 2.04 -6.14 1.27
CA ALA A 374 3.05 -5.46 2.05
C ALA A 374 3.10 -5.98 3.49
N ALA A 375 1.94 -6.15 4.13
CA ALA A 375 1.81 -6.72 5.47
C ALA A 375 2.34 -8.16 5.52
N GLY A 376 1.95 -9.00 4.55
CA GLY A 376 2.40 -10.40 4.44
C GLY A 376 3.92 -10.51 4.28
N GLN A 377 4.51 -9.70 3.39
CA GLN A 377 5.97 -9.69 3.24
C GLN A 377 6.67 -9.12 4.47
N GLY A 378 6.09 -8.10 5.10
CA GLY A 378 6.65 -7.48 6.31
C GLY A 378 6.73 -8.46 7.48
N ILE A 379 5.62 -9.12 7.80
CA ILE A 379 5.60 -10.09 8.89
C ILE A 379 6.51 -11.27 8.62
N TYR A 380 6.57 -11.76 7.39
CA TYR A 380 7.43 -12.85 6.97
C TYR A 380 8.93 -12.49 7.09
N ALA A 381 9.33 -11.31 6.61
CA ALA A 381 10.70 -10.80 6.78
C ALA A 381 11.06 -10.62 8.26
N GLY A 382 10.13 -10.13 9.07
CA GLY A 382 10.28 -9.99 10.52
C GLY A 382 10.49 -11.34 11.22
N ILE A 383 9.68 -12.36 10.88
CA ILE A 383 9.84 -13.72 11.40
C ILE A 383 11.25 -14.26 11.10
N HIS A 384 11.72 -14.10 9.85
CA HIS A 384 13.05 -14.57 9.47
C HIS A 384 14.19 -13.77 10.12
N ALA A 385 14.01 -12.49 10.40
CA ALA A 385 14.94 -11.71 11.21
C ALA A 385 15.02 -12.25 12.65
N VAL A 386 13.89 -12.60 13.27
CA VAL A 386 13.81 -13.25 14.59
C VAL A 386 14.54 -14.59 14.58
N VAL A 387 14.21 -15.46 13.63
CA VAL A 387 14.86 -16.79 13.45
C VAL A 387 16.37 -16.66 13.38
N LYS A 388 16.85 -15.71 12.59
CA LYS A 388 18.27 -15.46 12.38
C LYS A 388 18.98 -14.96 13.64
N ILE A 389 18.40 -14.00 14.35
CA ILE A 389 19.00 -13.43 15.55
C ILE A 389 18.99 -14.41 16.72
N LYS A 390 17.85 -15.10 16.92
CA LYS A 390 17.70 -16.06 18.01
C LYS A 390 18.31 -17.44 17.72
N LYS A 391 18.70 -17.70 16.46
CA LYS A 391 19.26 -18.99 16.00
C LYS A 391 18.35 -20.18 16.31
N VAL A 392 17.02 -19.96 16.21
CA VAL A 392 16.04 -21.03 16.44
C VAL A 392 15.80 -21.82 15.15
N LYS A 393 15.45 -23.09 15.28
CA LYS A 393 14.96 -23.89 14.15
C LYS A 393 13.57 -23.39 13.76
N PHE A 394 13.35 -23.24 12.47
CA PHE A 394 12.08 -22.81 11.92
C PHE A 394 11.70 -23.71 10.74
N ASP A 395 10.48 -24.23 10.77
CA ASP A 395 9.97 -25.05 9.68
C ASP A 395 9.29 -24.14 8.65
N ASN A 396 9.97 -23.92 7.53
CA ASN A 396 9.45 -23.09 6.42
C ASN A 396 8.28 -23.73 5.67
N LYS A 397 7.92 -25.00 5.93
CA LYS A 397 6.84 -25.68 5.21
C LYS A 397 5.50 -24.96 5.31
N VAL A 398 5.25 -24.29 6.43
CA VAL A 398 4.03 -23.49 6.60
C VAL A 398 3.92 -22.31 5.60
N PHE A 399 5.04 -21.87 5.05
CA PHE A 399 5.11 -20.80 4.05
C PHE A 399 5.52 -21.32 2.67
N GLU A 400 5.37 -22.61 2.40
CA GLU A 400 5.48 -23.09 1.04
C GLU A 400 4.31 -22.62 0.19
N ARG A 401 4.54 -22.48 -1.10
CA ARG A 401 3.59 -21.88 -2.06
C ARG A 401 2.25 -22.61 -2.14
N ASP A 402 2.21 -23.89 -1.85
CA ASP A 402 1.03 -24.75 -1.82
C ASP A 402 0.32 -24.76 -0.46
N ASN A 403 0.95 -24.21 0.58
CA ASN A 403 0.43 -24.21 1.94
C ASN A 403 -0.07 -22.85 2.43
N SER A 404 0.37 -21.73 1.82
CA SER A 404 0.00 -20.39 2.25
C SER A 404 -0.05 -19.35 1.14
N TYR A 405 -0.89 -18.34 1.31
CA TYR A 405 -0.92 -17.17 0.42
C TYR A 405 0.32 -16.27 0.60
N ILE A 406 0.89 -16.18 1.80
CA ILE A 406 2.18 -15.52 2.03
C ILE A 406 3.26 -16.25 1.24
N GLY A 407 3.25 -17.58 1.21
CA GLY A 407 4.18 -18.37 0.41
C GLY A 407 4.08 -18.14 -1.11
N VAL A 408 2.94 -17.68 -1.60
CA VAL A 408 2.79 -17.27 -3.02
C VAL A 408 3.54 -15.95 -3.30
N LEU A 409 3.83 -15.15 -2.27
CA LEU A 409 4.56 -13.87 -2.41
C LEU A 409 6.08 -14.04 -2.40
N VAL A 410 6.59 -15.23 -2.07
CA VAL A 410 8.01 -15.57 -1.90
C VAL A 410 8.70 -16.00 -3.20
#